data_59598ecf71a37b01e32bcf03132de9c9
#
_entry.id   59598ecf71a37b01e32bcf03132de9c9
#
_cell.length_a   1.000
_cell.length_b   1.000
_cell.length_c   1.000
_cell.angle_alpha   90.00
_cell.angle_beta   90.00
_cell.angle_gamma   90.00
#
_symmetry.space_group_name_H-M   'P 1'
#
loop_
_entity.id
_entity.type
_entity.pdbx_description
1 polymer ?
#
loop_
_entity_poly.entity_id
_entity_poly.type
_entity_poly.pdbx_seq_one_letter_code
_entity_poly.pdbx_strand_id
1 'polypeptide(L)'
;IPASSAVKGGQIGDEVILRGRLTNYQNQLQIDQLQQDIQTCNQNMASLIQPLDLNLPFTSLTENTGNTPKRYQGMLVKLPQTLTVSENYNFGRYGELSLSLGRLFIPTNLYPALSNEAKALAQQNLLSKIIFDDGYNNQNRAPWLPQNFSALRTLRSGYQLKNAQGILEYRFNAWR
;
A
#
# COMPACT_ATOMS: atom_id res chain seq x y z
N ILE A 1 -0.16 12.49 -2.57
CA ILE A 1 -0.90 13.69 -3.07
C ILE A 1 0.02 14.86 -2.84
N PRO A 2 0.43 15.62 -3.88
CA PRO A 2 1.16 16.85 -3.64
C PRO A 2 0.26 17.78 -2.82
N ALA A 3 0.78 18.27 -1.71
CA ALA A 3 0.10 19.14 -0.75
C ALA A 3 -0.21 20.56 -1.29
N SER A 4 -0.41 20.71 -2.61
CA SER A 4 -0.51 22.04 -3.23
C SER A 4 -1.88 22.44 -3.77
N SER A 5 -2.88 21.59 -3.63
CA SER A 5 -4.27 22.05 -3.80
C SER A 5 -5.01 21.71 -2.51
N ALA A 6 -5.16 22.72 -1.66
CA ALA A 6 -6.12 22.66 -0.57
C ALA A 6 -7.50 22.45 -1.20
N VAL A 7 -7.90 21.17 -1.34
CA VAL A 7 -9.28 20.85 -1.67
C VAL A 7 -10.10 21.34 -0.49
N LYS A 8 -10.81 22.44 -0.69
CA LYS A 8 -11.69 23.01 0.33
C LYS A 8 -12.95 22.15 0.40
N GLY A 9 -13.28 21.69 1.58
CA GLY A 9 -14.50 20.94 1.87
C GLY A 9 -14.26 19.45 2.13
N GLY A 10 -15.06 18.87 2.99
CA GLY A 10 -15.02 17.48 3.40
C GLY A 10 -14.07 17.16 4.56
N GLN A 11 -14.53 16.30 5.43
CA GLN A 11 -13.75 15.70 6.51
C GLN A 11 -13.55 14.22 6.21
N ILE A 12 -12.56 13.57 6.85
CA ILE A 12 -12.41 12.11 6.74
C ILE A 12 -13.70 11.44 7.23
N GLY A 13 -14.30 10.62 6.35
CA GLY A 13 -15.58 9.96 6.61
C GLY A 13 -16.81 10.68 6.07
N ASP A 14 -16.65 11.81 5.41
CA ASP A 14 -17.75 12.43 4.70
C ASP A 14 -18.00 11.78 3.33
N GLU A 15 -19.26 11.65 2.96
CA GLU A 15 -19.65 11.36 1.59
C GLU A 15 -19.64 12.65 0.77
N VAL A 16 -18.89 12.63 -0.32
CA VAL A 16 -18.67 13.85 -1.11
C VAL A 16 -18.97 13.62 -2.59
N ILE A 17 -19.45 14.69 -3.25
CA ILE A 17 -19.52 14.77 -4.71
C ILE A 17 -18.39 15.67 -5.18
N LEU A 18 -17.65 15.15 -6.14
CA LEU A 18 -16.62 15.92 -6.83
C LEU A 18 -16.73 15.74 -8.33
N ARG A 19 -16.34 16.76 -9.08
CA ARG A 19 -16.28 16.73 -10.54
C ARG A 19 -14.87 17.08 -10.99
N GLY A 20 -14.25 16.20 -11.73
CA GLY A 20 -12.91 16.36 -12.24
C GLY A 20 -12.64 15.48 -13.44
N ARG A 21 -11.41 15.52 -13.93
CA ARG A 21 -10.92 14.67 -15.02
C ARG A 21 -10.24 13.43 -14.46
N LEU A 22 -10.67 12.26 -14.91
CA LEU A 22 -9.95 11.02 -14.60
C LEU A 22 -8.66 10.97 -15.43
N THR A 23 -7.52 10.83 -14.76
CA THR A 23 -6.19 10.75 -15.38
C THR A 23 -5.44 9.53 -14.87
N ASN A 24 -4.50 9.05 -15.67
CA ASN A 24 -3.56 8.03 -15.26
C ASN A 24 -2.17 8.68 -15.12
N TYR A 25 -1.69 8.78 -13.90
CA TYR A 25 -0.36 9.29 -13.61
C TYR A 25 0.50 8.18 -12.99
N GLN A 26 1.55 7.77 -13.67
CA GLN A 26 2.47 6.70 -13.21
C GLN A 26 1.74 5.40 -12.83
N ASN A 27 0.79 4.98 -13.65
CA ASN A 27 -0.09 3.81 -13.42
C ASN A 27 -1.06 3.92 -12.23
N GLN A 28 -1.19 5.10 -11.66
CA GLN A 28 -2.21 5.40 -10.65
C GLN A 28 -3.36 6.18 -11.28
N LEU A 29 -4.58 5.66 -11.12
CA LEU A 29 -5.79 6.42 -11.47
C LEU A 29 -6.02 7.49 -10.42
N GLN A 30 -6.21 8.72 -10.87
CA GLN A 30 -6.52 9.86 -10.01
C GLN A 30 -7.52 10.78 -10.67
N ILE A 31 -8.23 11.55 -9.86
CA ILE A 31 -9.10 12.63 -10.34
C ILE A 31 -8.30 13.92 -10.25
N ASP A 32 -8.14 14.57 -11.38
CA ASP A 32 -7.40 15.81 -11.54
C ASP A 32 -8.32 16.94 -12.07
N GLN A 33 -7.83 18.18 -12.08
CA GLN A 33 -8.57 19.33 -12.58
C GLN A 33 -9.99 19.43 -12.01
N LEU A 34 -10.09 19.46 -10.68
CA LEU A 34 -11.38 19.67 -10.02
C LEU A 34 -12.02 20.96 -10.51
N GLN A 35 -13.25 20.87 -11.02
CA GLN A 35 -13.96 22.01 -11.62
C GLN A 35 -14.60 22.92 -10.59
N GLN A 36 -14.78 22.43 -9.36
CA GLN A 36 -15.38 23.17 -8.25
C GLN A 36 -14.94 22.57 -6.91
N ASP A 37 -15.23 23.25 -5.82
CA ASP A 37 -15.00 22.72 -4.48
C ASP A 37 -15.78 21.42 -4.25
N ILE A 38 -15.27 20.57 -3.38
CA ILE A 38 -15.92 19.34 -2.98
C ILE A 38 -17.22 19.67 -2.24
N GLN A 39 -18.30 19.07 -2.68
CA GLN A 39 -19.61 19.19 -2.01
C GLN A 39 -19.80 18.00 -1.07
N THR A 40 -20.02 18.27 0.21
CA THR A 40 -20.36 17.25 1.20
C THR A 40 -21.85 16.94 1.11
N CYS A 41 -22.21 15.66 0.89
CA CYS A 41 -23.58 15.16 0.85
C CYS A 41 -24.03 14.68 2.21
N ASN A 42 -23.22 13.79 2.84
CA ASN A 42 -23.48 13.26 4.17
C ASN A 42 -22.19 13.33 5.00
N GLN A 43 -22.34 13.56 6.30
CA GLN A 43 -21.20 13.65 7.23
C GLN A 43 -21.13 12.42 8.13
N ASN A 44 -19.92 12.15 8.65
CA ASN A 44 -19.69 11.09 9.64
C ASN A 44 -20.02 9.67 9.15
N MET A 45 -19.84 9.39 7.86
CA MET A 45 -20.14 8.11 7.24
C MET A 45 -19.00 7.08 7.40
N ALA A 46 -17.93 7.42 8.13
CA ALA A 46 -16.74 6.56 8.29
C ALA A 46 -17.08 5.15 8.81
N SER A 47 -18.11 5.01 9.67
CA SER A 47 -18.54 3.71 10.19
C SER A 47 -19.15 2.77 9.14
N LEU A 48 -19.58 3.31 8.01
CA LEU A 48 -20.11 2.53 6.88
C LEU A 48 -19.00 2.00 5.98
N ILE A 49 -17.80 2.54 6.09
CA ILE A 49 -16.66 2.11 5.28
C ILE A 49 -16.06 0.87 5.95
N GLN A 50 -16.25 -0.29 5.32
CA GLN A 50 -15.65 -1.53 5.77
C GLN A 50 -14.44 -1.85 4.90
N PRO A 51 -13.28 -2.20 5.47
CA PRO A 51 -12.13 -2.60 4.69
C PRO A 51 -12.41 -3.90 3.95
N LEU A 52 -12.03 -3.95 2.68
CA LEU A 52 -12.14 -5.15 1.86
C LEU A 52 -10.93 -6.06 2.10
N ASP A 53 -11.19 -7.35 2.23
CA ASP A 53 -10.12 -8.33 2.40
C ASP A 53 -9.33 -8.49 1.10
N LEU A 54 -8.03 -8.31 1.20
CA LEU A 54 -7.06 -8.51 0.12
C LEU A 54 -6.00 -9.51 0.61
N ASN A 55 -5.71 -10.52 -0.18
CA ASN A 55 -4.83 -11.60 0.23
C ASN A 55 -3.56 -11.66 -0.61
N LEU A 56 -2.45 -12.04 0.01
CA LEU A 56 -1.23 -12.46 -0.68
C LEU A 56 -1.23 -14.00 -0.86
N PRO A 57 -0.60 -14.54 -1.90
CA PRO A 57 -0.06 -13.82 -3.04
C PRO A 57 -1.15 -13.25 -3.94
N PHE A 58 -0.85 -12.17 -4.65
CA PHE A 58 -1.71 -11.68 -5.71
C PHE A 58 -1.72 -12.67 -6.88
N THR A 59 -2.81 -12.72 -7.63
CA THR A 59 -2.86 -13.51 -8.87
C THR A 59 -2.17 -12.79 -10.03
N SER A 60 -2.18 -11.46 -10.03
CA SER A 60 -1.50 -10.58 -10.97
C SER A 60 -1.29 -9.21 -10.33
N LEU A 61 -0.31 -8.44 -10.78
CA LEU A 61 -0.09 -7.05 -10.35
C LEU A 61 -0.75 -6.03 -11.27
N THR A 62 -1.16 -6.42 -12.46
CA THR A 62 -1.62 -5.50 -13.52
C THR A 62 -3.05 -5.74 -14.00
N GLU A 63 -3.57 -6.95 -13.81
CA GLU A 63 -4.94 -7.28 -14.18
C GLU A 63 -5.96 -6.69 -13.19
N ASN A 64 -7.19 -6.50 -13.66
CA ASN A 64 -8.28 -5.93 -12.87
C ASN A 64 -9.36 -6.98 -12.52
N THR A 65 -8.96 -8.24 -12.37
CA THR A 65 -9.85 -9.37 -12.08
C THR A 65 -9.27 -10.29 -11.03
N GLY A 66 -10.12 -10.92 -10.23
CA GLY A 66 -9.67 -11.83 -9.18
C GLY A 66 -9.01 -11.13 -7.99
N ASN A 67 -8.06 -11.80 -7.36
CA ASN A 67 -7.29 -11.30 -6.21
C ASN A 67 -6.09 -10.47 -6.68
N THR A 68 -6.36 -9.29 -7.25
CA THR A 68 -5.35 -8.38 -7.77
C THR A 68 -5.43 -7.03 -7.08
N PRO A 69 -4.31 -6.40 -6.75
CA PRO A 69 -4.32 -5.11 -6.06
C PRO A 69 -4.93 -4.00 -6.93
N LYS A 70 -4.76 -4.05 -8.25
CA LYS A 70 -5.28 -3.03 -9.17
C LYS A 70 -6.79 -2.86 -9.07
N ARG A 71 -7.53 -3.92 -8.78
CA ARG A 71 -8.99 -3.88 -8.61
C ARG A 71 -9.41 -3.01 -7.43
N TYR A 72 -8.58 -2.92 -6.40
CA TYR A 72 -8.88 -2.26 -5.14
C TYR A 72 -8.13 -0.93 -4.97
N GLN A 73 -7.54 -0.43 -6.03
CA GLN A 73 -6.80 0.83 -6.00
C GLN A 73 -7.66 1.99 -5.49
N GLY A 74 -7.17 2.73 -4.51
CA GLY A 74 -7.87 3.85 -3.85
C GLY A 74 -8.89 3.41 -2.79
N MET A 75 -9.05 2.12 -2.55
CA MET A 75 -10.00 1.59 -1.56
C MET A 75 -9.31 1.26 -0.24
N LEU A 76 -10.09 1.31 0.83
CA LEU A 76 -9.65 0.79 2.13
C LEU A 76 -9.61 -0.73 2.08
N VAL A 77 -8.43 -1.30 2.28
CA VAL A 77 -8.21 -2.76 2.27
C VAL A 77 -7.62 -3.22 3.60
N LYS A 78 -7.81 -4.49 3.89
CA LYS A 78 -7.22 -5.20 5.01
C LYS A 78 -6.57 -6.49 4.51
N LEU A 79 -5.36 -6.77 4.97
CA LEU A 79 -4.70 -8.05 4.79
C LEU A 79 -4.92 -8.88 6.08
N PRO A 80 -5.85 -9.83 6.07
CA PRO A 80 -6.22 -10.59 7.28
C PRO A 80 -5.15 -11.60 7.68
N GLN A 81 -4.23 -11.90 6.78
CA GLN A 81 -3.14 -12.85 6.97
C GLN A 81 -2.10 -12.31 7.95
N THR A 82 -1.40 -13.21 8.62
CA THR A 82 -0.18 -12.85 9.35
C THR A 82 0.94 -12.64 8.34
N LEU A 83 1.43 -11.41 8.22
CA LEU A 83 2.49 -11.03 7.30
C LEU A 83 3.81 -10.88 8.05
N THR A 84 4.90 -11.17 7.35
CA THR A 84 6.26 -11.05 7.85
C THR A 84 6.91 -9.81 7.25
N VAL A 85 7.60 -9.02 8.08
CA VAL A 85 8.49 -7.97 7.60
C VAL A 85 9.64 -8.61 6.85
N SER A 86 9.61 -8.57 5.53
CA SER A 86 10.68 -9.13 4.68
C SER A 86 11.82 -8.14 4.46
N GLU A 87 11.53 -6.83 4.51
CA GLU A 87 12.53 -5.79 4.37
C GLU A 87 12.11 -4.54 5.15
N ASN A 88 13.08 -3.89 5.80
CA ASN A 88 12.91 -2.66 6.59
C ASN A 88 13.93 -1.56 6.24
N TYR A 89 14.65 -1.68 5.12
CA TYR A 89 15.69 -0.75 4.71
C TYR A 89 15.17 0.71 4.63
N ASN A 90 14.01 0.89 4.06
CA ASN A 90 13.38 2.20 3.88
C ASN A 90 12.63 2.70 5.10
N PHE A 91 12.53 1.91 6.17
CA PHE A 91 11.67 2.24 7.31
C PHE A 91 12.09 3.53 8.02
N GLY A 92 13.38 3.69 8.31
CA GLY A 92 13.88 4.88 8.99
C GLY A 92 13.81 6.16 8.15
N ARG A 93 13.93 6.04 6.83
CA ARG A 93 13.98 7.20 5.93
C ARG A 93 12.61 7.59 5.38
N TYR A 94 11.77 6.62 5.03
CA TYR A 94 10.51 6.82 4.32
C TYR A 94 9.30 6.24 5.04
N GLY A 95 9.45 5.57 6.16
CA GLY A 95 8.36 4.91 6.88
C GLY A 95 7.84 3.63 6.21
N GLU A 96 8.58 3.06 5.24
CA GLU A 96 8.17 1.93 4.42
C GLU A 96 8.68 0.60 4.96
N LEU A 97 7.80 -0.40 5.03
CA LEU A 97 8.13 -1.80 5.31
C LEU A 97 7.68 -2.68 4.12
N SER A 98 8.50 -3.64 3.73
CA SER A 98 8.05 -4.70 2.84
C SER A 98 7.44 -5.83 3.64
N LEU A 99 6.17 -6.12 3.42
CA LEU A 99 5.42 -7.20 4.06
C LEU A 99 5.16 -8.33 3.07
N SER A 100 5.28 -9.58 3.53
CA SER A 100 5.08 -10.77 2.68
C SER A 100 4.53 -11.95 3.47
N LEU A 101 4.06 -12.98 2.74
CA LEU A 101 3.74 -14.29 3.32
C LEU A 101 5.03 -15.04 3.64
N GLY A 102 5.50 -14.92 4.90
CA GLY A 102 6.74 -15.56 5.32
C GLY A 102 7.98 -14.92 4.71
N ARG A 103 9.10 -15.61 4.82
CA ARG A 103 10.40 -15.14 4.33
C ARG A 103 10.47 -15.23 2.81
N LEU A 104 10.90 -14.14 2.16
CA LEU A 104 11.28 -14.15 0.76
C LEU A 104 12.79 -14.42 0.62
N PHE A 105 13.13 -15.39 -0.23
CA PHE A 105 14.52 -15.72 -0.54
C PHE A 105 14.95 -14.98 -1.81
N ILE A 106 16.19 -14.51 -1.83
CA ILE A 106 16.80 -13.99 -3.06
C ILE A 106 16.93 -15.17 -4.03
N PRO A 107 16.39 -15.07 -5.26
CA PRO A 107 16.36 -16.19 -6.19
C PRO A 107 17.73 -16.84 -6.44
N THR A 108 18.77 -16.03 -6.55
CA THR A 108 20.14 -16.50 -6.81
C THR A 108 20.82 -17.15 -5.60
N ASN A 109 20.20 -17.09 -4.40
CA ASN A 109 20.66 -17.87 -3.26
C ASN A 109 20.22 -19.34 -3.32
N LEU A 110 19.19 -19.64 -4.13
CA LEU A 110 18.61 -20.98 -4.24
C LEU A 110 18.85 -21.63 -5.60
N TYR A 111 18.96 -20.81 -6.66
CA TYR A 111 19.03 -21.28 -8.04
C TYR A 111 20.11 -20.52 -8.82
N PRO A 112 20.69 -21.14 -9.86
CA PRO A 112 21.64 -20.46 -10.74
C PRO A 112 21.05 -19.18 -11.33
N ALA A 113 21.87 -18.13 -11.45
CA ALA A 113 21.46 -16.90 -12.10
C ALA A 113 20.90 -17.15 -13.51
N LEU A 114 19.85 -16.43 -13.88
CA LEU A 114 19.15 -16.54 -15.16
C LEU A 114 18.43 -17.88 -15.44
N SER A 115 18.47 -18.85 -14.53
CA SER A 115 17.69 -20.07 -14.66
C SER A 115 16.18 -19.79 -14.64
N ASN A 116 15.38 -20.71 -15.17
CA ASN A 116 13.93 -20.59 -15.16
C ASN A 116 13.37 -20.61 -13.72
N GLU A 117 13.99 -21.38 -12.84
CA GLU A 117 13.63 -21.48 -11.43
C GLU A 117 13.90 -20.15 -10.70
N ALA A 118 15.04 -19.50 -10.96
CA ALA A 118 15.33 -18.17 -10.41
C ALA A 118 14.33 -17.12 -10.89
N LYS A 119 13.97 -17.13 -12.16
CA LYS A 119 12.95 -16.23 -12.74
C LYS A 119 11.57 -16.48 -12.14
N ALA A 120 11.17 -17.75 -12.02
CA ALA A 120 9.89 -18.13 -11.42
C ALA A 120 9.80 -17.67 -9.96
N LEU A 121 10.84 -17.89 -9.15
CA LEU A 121 10.89 -17.44 -7.77
C LEU A 121 10.87 -15.91 -7.68
N ALA A 122 11.57 -15.19 -8.56
CA ALA A 122 11.52 -13.74 -8.61
C ALA A 122 10.09 -13.23 -8.85
N GLN A 123 9.37 -13.82 -9.80
CA GLN A 123 7.98 -13.49 -10.08
C GLN A 123 7.06 -13.82 -8.91
N GLN A 124 7.22 -14.97 -8.29
CA GLN A 124 6.46 -15.37 -7.10
C GLN A 124 6.70 -14.38 -5.94
N ASN A 125 7.94 -13.96 -5.72
CA ASN A 125 8.27 -12.97 -4.70
C ASN A 125 7.57 -11.64 -4.94
N LEU A 126 7.46 -11.18 -6.19
CA LEU A 126 6.74 -9.95 -6.54
C LEU A 126 5.24 -10.05 -6.21
N LEU A 127 4.62 -11.20 -6.47
CA LEU A 127 3.21 -11.43 -6.17
C LEU A 127 2.95 -11.62 -4.67
N SER A 128 3.96 -12.00 -3.90
CA SER A 128 3.84 -12.38 -2.48
C SER A 128 4.16 -11.24 -1.51
N LYS A 129 4.34 -10.02 -1.99
CA LYS A 129 4.70 -8.87 -1.15
C LYS A 129 3.87 -7.63 -1.45
N ILE A 130 3.79 -6.76 -0.44
CA ILE A 130 3.22 -5.42 -0.52
C ILE A 130 4.06 -4.47 0.33
N ILE A 131 4.12 -3.20 -0.05
CA ILE A 131 4.75 -2.17 0.78
C ILE A 131 3.71 -1.65 1.78
N PHE A 132 4.08 -1.56 3.03
CA PHE A 132 3.32 -0.90 4.08
C PHE A 132 3.99 0.44 4.37
N ASP A 133 3.27 1.53 4.13
CA ASP A 133 3.78 2.90 4.04
C ASP A 133 3.01 3.79 5.04
N ASP A 134 3.68 4.77 5.63
CA ASP A 134 3.06 5.70 6.58
C ASP A 134 2.23 6.81 5.89
N GLY A 135 2.16 6.84 4.57
CA GLY A 135 1.40 7.80 3.76
C GLY A 135 2.06 9.18 3.63
N TYR A 136 3.29 9.37 4.11
CA TYR A 136 4.00 10.63 4.01
C TYR A 136 5.12 10.61 2.97
N ASN A 137 5.34 11.74 2.31
CA ASN A 137 6.43 11.90 1.34
C ASN A 137 7.72 12.49 1.96
N ASN A 138 7.66 12.92 3.21
CA ASN A 138 8.79 13.55 3.88
C ASN A 138 9.79 12.48 4.33
N GLN A 139 11.06 12.73 4.04
CA GLN A 139 12.15 11.86 4.53
C GLN A 139 12.47 12.13 5.99
N ASN A 140 13.04 11.11 6.65
CA ASN A 140 13.57 11.19 8.02
C ASN A 140 12.53 11.67 9.05
N ARG A 141 11.28 11.41 8.78
CA ARG A 141 10.20 11.61 9.74
C ARG A 141 10.31 10.53 10.83
N ALA A 142 9.84 10.84 12.04
CA ALA A 142 9.71 9.80 13.06
C ALA A 142 8.85 8.66 12.49
N PRO A 143 9.38 7.44 12.34
CA PRO A 143 8.63 6.36 11.73
C PRO A 143 7.43 6.00 12.61
N TRP A 144 6.34 5.58 11.96
CA TRP A 144 5.25 4.95 12.66
C TRP A 144 5.74 3.68 13.36
N LEU A 145 5.43 3.55 14.64
CA LEU A 145 5.81 2.39 15.43
C LEU A 145 4.57 1.81 16.12
N PRO A 146 4.37 0.48 16.07
CA PRO A 146 3.32 -0.16 16.85
C PRO A 146 3.54 0.06 18.35
N GLN A 147 2.49 -0.18 19.12
CA GLN A 147 2.58 -0.18 20.59
C GLN A 147 3.73 -1.09 21.06
N ASN A 148 4.49 -0.64 22.03
CA ASN A 148 5.67 -1.31 22.61
C ASN A 148 6.93 -1.29 21.72
N PHE A 149 6.96 -0.56 20.62
CA PHE A 149 8.16 -0.29 19.86
C PHE A 149 8.67 1.13 20.14
N SER A 150 9.96 1.36 19.89
CA SER A 150 10.62 2.65 20.07
C SER A 150 11.77 2.79 19.09
N ALA A 151 12.45 3.94 19.06
CA ALA A 151 13.65 4.14 18.26
C ALA A 151 14.77 3.13 18.60
N LEU A 152 14.82 2.65 19.85
CA LEU A 152 15.79 1.64 20.30
C LEU A 152 15.27 0.19 20.08
N ARG A 153 13.98 0.01 19.88
CA ARG A 153 13.32 -1.27 19.65
C ARG A 153 12.44 -1.17 18.41
N THR A 154 13.06 -1.00 17.27
CA THR A 154 12.39 -0.82 15.98
C THR A 154 11.94 -2.14 15.36
N LEU A 155 11.06 -2.05 14.38
CA LEU A 155 10.65 -3.20 13.56
C LEU A 155 11.84 -3.74 12.75
N ARG A 156 12.02 -5.06 12.79
CA ARG A 156 13.10 -5.77 12.09
C ARG A 156 12.52 -6.79 11.13
N SER A 157 13.31 -7.15 10.13
CA SER A 157 12.98 -8.29 9.27
C SER A 157 12.74 -9.55 10.10
N GLY A 158 11.70 -10.29 9.75
CA GLY A 158 11.25 -11.47 10.50
C GLY A 158 10.14 -11.19 11.53
N TYR A 159 9.89 -9.94 11.91
CA TYR A 159 8.73 -9.62 12.74
C TYR A 159 7.44 -9.85 11.98
N GLN A 160 6.39 -10.21 12.71
CA GLN A 160 5.08 -10.49 12.15
C GLN A 160 4.09 -9.38 12.48
N LEU A 161 3.32 -8.99 11.48
CA LEU A 161 2.19 -8.06 11.60
C LEU A 161 0.90 -8.80 11.24
N LYS A 162 -0.17 -8.50 11.98
CA LYS A 162 -1.51 -8.99 11.71
C LYS A 162 -2.44 -7.84 11.42
N ASN A 163 -3.44 -8.10 10.58
CA ASN A 163 -4.48 -7.12 10.26
C ASN A 163 -3.92 -5.79 9.73
N ALA A 164 -2.89 -5.86 8.86
CA ALA A 164 -2.42 -4.67 8.16
C ALA A 164 -3.58 -4.08 7.35
N GLN A 165 -3.82 -2.78 7.51
CA GLN A 165 -4.96 -2.09 6.91
C GLN A 165 -4.52 -0.70 6.42
N GLY A 166 -5.06 -0.28 5.29
CA GLY A 166 -4.75 1.04 4.72
C GLY A 166 -5.46 1.29 3.41
N ILE A 167 -5.25 2.47 2.84
CA ILE A 167 -5.70 2.79 1.48
C ILE A 167 -4.69 2.24 0.49
N LEU A 168 -5.16 1.41 -0.43
CA LEU A 168 -4.30 0.78 -1.42
C LEU A 168 -3.92 1.75 -2.54
N GLU A 169 -2.63 1.96 -2.73
CA GLU A 169 -2.09 2.82 -3.79
C GLU A 169 -1.03 2.09 -4.64
N TYR A 170 -0.82 2.58 -5.87
CA TYR A 170 0.31 2.19 -6.70
C TYR A 170 1.24 3.39 -6.89
N ARG A 171 2.42 3.36 -6.29
CA ARG A 171 3.41 4.44 -6.38
C ARG A 171 4.81 3.86 -6.42
N PHE A 172 5.73 4.55 -7.09
CA PHE A 172 7.14 4.14 -7.20
C PHE A 172 7.31 2.69 -7.68
N ASN A 173 6.48 2.29 -8.66
CA ASN A 173 6.45 0.94 -9.25
C ASN A 173 6.13 -0.20 -8.26
N ALA A 174 5.43 0.09 -7.16
CA ALA A 174 5.02 -0.90 -6.18
C ALA A 174 3.60 -0.64 -5.65
N TRP A 175 2.90 -1.70 -5.29
CA TRP A 175 1.67 -1.64 -4.54
C TRP A 175 1.98 -1.41 -3.05
N ARG A 176 1.25 -0.48 -2.46
CA ARG A 176 1.43 -0.06 -1.06
C ARG A 176 0.13 0.30 -0.38
#